data_39e88edd4c38cb7851cfbd1cb029accf
#
_entry.id   39e88edd4c38cb7851cfbd1cb029accf
#
_cell.length_a   1.000
_cell.length_b   1.000
_cell.length_c   1.000
_cell.angle_alpha   90.00
_cell.angle_beta   90.00
_cell.angle_gamma   90.00
#
_symmetry.space_group_name_H-M   'P 1'
#
loop_
_entity.id
_entity.type
_entity.pdbx_description
1 polymer ?
#
loop_
_entity_poly.entity_id
_entity_poly.type
_entity_poly.pdbx_seq_one_letter_code
_entity_poly.pdbx_strand_id
1 'polypeptide(L)'
;MRSTLPRALALMAGIGILAITNAVAQTYPSKPIRILVGFIPGGGSDFIARLISAKLTESFGRPVIVENRPGAGAAIATELVARAPADGYTLLLGSAGPFGILPALNPKTPYDALKDFDPITLVVIMPFVMTVHPSLPVRNVKDLIALAKAKPGQLNFGSPGHGSTNHLANEMLKVMTKIDITHVPYKGVSAAMTDVIAGQIQILSGDLTTLLPPAKAGRLRAIAVTSGKRSSIAPEIPTIAESGVAGYDTSGWFGMVAPAGTPRAVIERLNTEIVKGITTQESRDRLNTLGGDVVANTPAEFALFIRADHAKWAKLVAATGLREKP
;
A
#
# COMPACT_ATOMS: atom_id res chain seq x y z
N MET A 1 -42.85 -1.08 -84.06
CA MET A 1 -41.49 -1.14 -83.50
C MET A 1 -41.55 -1.10 -82.02
N ARG A 2 -41.34 -2.22 -81.40
CA ARG A 2 -41.41 -2.42 -79.90
C ARG A 2 -40.00 -2.54 -79.37
N SER A 3 -39.59 -1.59 -78.55
CA SER A 3 -38.28 -1.54 -77.90
C SER A 3 -38.33 -2.41 -76.64
N THR A 4 -37.54 -3.46 -76.60
CA THR A 4 -37.27 -4.29 -75.40
C THR A 4 -36.06 -3.68 -74.68
N LEU A 5 -36.25 -3.07 -73.49
CA LEU A 5 -35.17 -2.75 -72.57
C LEU A 5 -34.84 -3.97 -71.67
N PRO A 6 -33.59 -4.26 -71.43
CA PRO A 6 -33.16 -5.48 -70.72
C PRO A 6 -33.33 -5.38 -69.20
N ARG A 7 -33.93 -6.41 -68.63
CA ARG A 7 -34.10 -6.68 -67.22
C ARG A 7 -32.82 -7.08 -66.49
N ALA A 8 -31.66 -6.57 -66.95
CA ALA A 8 -30.34 -7.00 -66.41
C ALA A 8 -29.73 -6.11 -65.31
N LEU A 9 -30.42 -5.02 -64.89
CA LEU A 9 -29.85 -4.06 -63.90
C LEU A 9 -30.39 -4.20 -62.49
N ALA A 10 -31.26 -5.18 -62.21
CA ALA A 10 -31.88 -5.35 -60.89
C ALA A 10 -31.27 -6.44 -60.02
N LEU A 11 -30.24 -7.15 -60.48
CA LEU A 11 -29.64 -8.29 -59.74
C LEU A 11 -28.27 -8.02 -59.10
N MET A 12 -27.73 -6.79 -59.21
CA MET A 12 -26.42 -6.44 -58.59
C MET A 12 -26.49 -5.61 -57.31
N ALA A 13 -27.68 -5.31 -56.79
CA ALA A 13 -27.85 -4.53 -55.56
C ALA A 13 -28.08 -5.37 -54.28
N GLY A 14 -27.95 -6.69 -54.38
CA GLY A 14 -28.32 -7.63 -53.26
C GLY A 14 -27.13 -8.31 -52.55
N ILE A 15 -25.87 -8.05 -52.94
CA ILE A 15 -24.67 -8.68 -52.28
C ILE A 15 -23.83 -7.59 -51.62
N GLY A 16 -24.47 -6.70 -50.96
CA GLY A 16 -23.89 -5.75 -50.05
C GLY A 16 -23.90 -6.33 -48.61
N ILE A 17 -23.27 -7.43 -48.36
CA ILE A 17 -22.29 -7.66 -47.30
C ILE A 17 -22.77 -7.43 -45.88
N LEU A 18 -23.13 -8.46 -45.27
CA LEU A 18 -22.85 -8.66 -43.88
C LEU A 18 -21.40 -9.21 -43.71
N ALA A 19 -20.40 -8.39 -43.96
CA ALA A 19 -19.12 -8.57 -43.28
C ALA A 19 -19.32 -8.13 -41.84
N ILE A 20 -20.03 -8.96 -41.04
CA ILE A 20 -19.92 -8.95 -39.60
C ILE A 20 -18.48 -9.37 -39.33
N THR A 21 -17.57 -8.38 -39.28
CA THR A 21 -16.27 -8.58 -38.64
C THR A 21 -16.59 -9.02 -37.23
N ASN A 22 -16.49 -10.32 -36.99
CA ASN A 22 -16.26 -10.84 -35.63
C ASN A 22 -14.96 -10.14 -35.18
N ALA A 23 -15.08 -8.97 -34.56
CA ALA A 23 -14.03 -8.45 -33.75
C ALA A 23 -13.82 -9.49 -32.67
N VAL A 24 -12.91 -10.43 -32.92
CA VAL A 24 -12.42 -11.36 -31.91
C VAL A 24 -11.87 -10.42 -30.84
N ALA A 25 -12.66 -10.24 -29.78
CA ALA A 25 -12.24 -9.48 -28.62
C ALA A 25 -10.87 -10.04 -28.22
N GLN A 26 -9.82 -9.29 -28.48
CA GLN A 26 -8.46 -9.75 -28.18
C GLN A 26 -8.46 -10.13 -26.72
N THR A 27 -8.20 -11.41 -26.46
CA THR A 27 -8.15 -11.91 -25.07
C THR A 27 -7.09 -11.13 -24.30
N TYR A 28 -7.53 -10.34 -23.33
CA TYR A 28 -6.60 -9.65 -22.44
C TYR A 28 -5.85 -10.67 -21.56
N PRO A 29 -4.53 -10.56 -21.37
CA PRO A 29 -3.61 -9.63 -22.04
C PRO A 29 -3.11 -10.18 -23.40
N SER A 30 -3.01 -9.32 -24.43
CA SER A 30 -2.42 -9.65 -25.74
C SER A 30 -0.97 -9.19 -25.89
N LYS A 31 -0.50 -8.29 -25.01
CA LYS A 31 0.88 -7.73 -24.95
C LYS A 31 1.41 -7.77 -23.51
N PRO A 32 2.71 -7.52 -23.29
CA PRO A 32 3.28 -7.45 -21.95
C PRO A 32 2.59 -6.40 -21.05
N ILE A 33 2.40 -6.75 -19.78
CA ILE A 33 1.92 -5.84 -18.72
C ILE A 33 3.12 -5.28 -17.98
N ARG A 34 3.04 -4.01 -17.56
CA ARG A 34 4.06 -3.36 -16.74
C ARG A 34 3.49 -3.04 -15.36
N ILE A 35 4.24 -3.35 -14.30
CA ILE A 35 3.94 -2.97 -12.92
C ILE A 35 4.98 -1.94 -12.50
N LEU A 36 4.55 -0.69 -12.29
CA LEU A 36 5.41 0.36 -11.77
C LEU A 36 5.48 0.27 -10.25
N VAL A 37 6.70 0.46 -9.72
CA VAL A 37 7.01 0.46 -8.28
C VAL A 37 7.74 1.74 -7.93
N GLY A 38 7.20 2.52 -6.98
CA GLY A 38 7.73 3.84 -6.60
C GLY A 38 8.96 3.81 -5.69
N PHE A 39 9.62 2.65 -5.53
CA PHE A 39 10.76 2.46 -4.65
C PHE A 39 11.91 1.78 -5.38
N ILE A 40 13.12 1.85 -4.77
CA ILE A 40 14.32 1.23 -5.34
C ILE A 40 14.20 -0.30 -5.43
N PRO A 41 14.89 -0.93 -6.39
CA PRO A 41 14.96 -2.40 -6.48
C PRO A 41 15.53 -3.04 -5.21
N GLY A 42 15.11 -4.28 -4.93
CA GLY A 42 15.59 -5.09 -3.82
C GLY A 42 14.90 -4.83 -2.48
N GLY A 43 14.00 -3.86 -2.38
CA GLY A 43 13.18 -3.64 -1.18
C GLY A 43 11.91 -4.51 -1.15
N GLY A 44 11.17 -4.46 -0.03
CA GLY A 44 9.95 -5.24 0.16
C GLY A 44 8.89 -5.00 -0.93
N SER A 45 8.69 -3.75 -1.36
CA SER A 45 7.79 -3.41 -2.47
C SER A 45 8.20 -4.05 -3.79
N ASP A 46 9.50 -4.06 -4.11
CA ASP A 46 10.03 -4.69 -5.32
C ASP A 46 9.81 -6.21 -5.27
N PHE A 47 10.04 -6.82 -4.11
CA PHE A 47 9.78 -8.24 -3.90
C PHE A 47 8.29 -8.59 -4.10
N ILE A 48 7.38 -7.80 -3.52
CA ILE A 48 5.92 -7.99 -3.66
C ILE A 48 5.53 -7.88 -5.15
N ALA A 49 6.00 -6.84 -5.83
CA ALA A 49 5.72 -6.65 -7.26
C ALA A 49 6.23 -7.81 -8.12
N ARG A 50 7.45 -8.33 -7.85
CA ARG A 50 8.03 -9.46 -8.58
C ARG A 50 7.30 -10.78 -8.30
N LEU A 51 6.85 -10.99 -7.08
CA LEU A 51 5.99 -12.14 -6.74
C LEU A 51 4.70 -12.11 -7.56
N ILE A 52 4.00 -10.97 -7.59
CA ILE A 52 2.78 -10.78 -8.40
C ILE A 52 3.09 -10.95 -9.89
N SER A 53 4.16 -10.33 -10.39
CA SER A 53 4.62 -10.41 -11.78
C SER A 53 4.84 -11.87 -12.21
N ALA A 54 5.51 -12.67 -11.40
CA ALA A 54 5.76 -14.09 -11.68
C ALA A 54 4.43 -14.88 -11.78
N LYS A 55 3.54 -14.70 -10.81
CA LYS A 55 2.23 -15.39 -10.79
C LYS A 55 1.32 -14.97 -11.95
N LEU A 56 1.30 -13.70 -12.31
CA LEU A 56 0.56 -13.22 -13.48
C LEU A 56 1.18 -13.69 -14.81
N THR A 57 2.52 -13.75 -14.91
CA THR A 57 3.20 -14.28 -16.09
C THR A 57 2.85 -15.74 -16.31
N GLU A 58 2.86 -16.54 -15.24
CA GLU A 58 2.45 -17.94 -15.26
C GLU A 58 0.98 -18.11 -15.70
N SER A 59 0.07 -17.33 -15.11
CA SER A 59 -1.37 -17.41 -15.37
C SER A 59 -1.76 -16.95 -16.77
N PHE A 60 -1.19 -15.84 -17.25
CA PHE A 60 -1.56 -15.25 -18.53
C PHE A 60 -0.76 -15.79 -19.72
N GLY A 61 0.36 -16.48 -19.51
CA GLY A 61 1.27 -16.89 -20.57
C GLY A 61 1.87 -15.69 -21.33
N ARG A 62 1.88 -14.51 -20.71
CA ARG A 62 2.43 -13.27 -21.25
C ARG A 62 3.35 -12.61 -20.22
N PRO A 63 4.46 -11.98 -20.65
CA PRO A 63 5.38 -11.32 -19.72
C PRO A 63 4.69 -10.22 -18.91
N VAL A 64 4.93 -10.20 -17.60
CA VAL A 64 4.60 -9.09 -16.71
C VAL A 64 5.92 -8.54 -16.18
N ILE A 65 6.20 -7.26 -16.41
CA ILE A 65 7.50 -6.63 -16.19
C ILE A 65 7.40 -5.65 -15.03
N VAL A 66 8.31 -5.75 -14.06
CA VAL A 66 8.42 -4.78 -12.95
C VAL A 66 9.37 -3.66 -13.34
N GLU A 67 8.91 -2.42 -13.23
CA GLU A 67 9.71 -1.20 -13.45
C GLU A 67 9.77 -0.36 -12.17
N ASN A 68 10.97 -0.19 -11.62
CA ASN A 68 11.17 0.68 -10.46
C ASN A 68 11.35 2.13 -10.94
N ARG A 69 10.52 3.04 -10.40
CA ARG A 69 10.53 4.51 -10.65
C ARG A 69 10.54 5.24 -9.32
N PRO A 70 11.66 5.22 -8.58
CA PRO A 70 11.75 5.81 -7.26
C PRO A 70 11.75 7.34 -7.33
N GLY A 71 11.32 7.96 -6.22
CA GLY A 71 11.42 9.40 -6.02
C GLY A 71 10.16 10.03 -5.43
N ALA A 72 10.34 11.13 -4.72
CA ALA A 72 9.28 11.93 -4.08
C ALA A 72 8.27 11.09 -3.27
N GLY A 73 8.75 10.12 -2.46
CA GLY A 73 7.85 9.26 -1.67
C GLY A 73 6.94 8.37 -2.53
N ALA A 74 7.41 7.94 -3.70
CA ALA A 74 6.69 7.18 -4.73
C ALA A 74 5.72 8.02 -5.59
N ALA A 75 5.66 9.35 -5.42
CA ALA A 75 4.79 10.21 -6.22
C ALA A 75 5.09 10.12 -7.73
N ILE A 76 6.38 9.99 -8.13
CA ILE A 76 6.77 9.91 -9.53
C ILE A 76 6.13 8.69 -10.22
N ALA A 77 6.23 7.51 -9.64
CA ALA A 77 5.61 6.31 -10.20
C ALA A 77 4.07 6.42 -10.21
N THR A 78 3.50 6.99 -9.16
CA THR A 78 2.06 7.17 -9.01
C THR A 78 1.51 8.11 -10.08
N GLU A 79 2.15 9.26 -10.31
CA GLU A 79 1.78 10.21 -11.36
C GLU A 79 1.91 9.60 -12.77
N LEU A 80 2.99 8.85 -13.03
CA LEU A 80 3.17 8.16 -14.32
C LEU A 80 2.02 7.20 -14.63
N VAL A 81 1.53 6.47 -13.62
CA VAL A 81 0.39 5.55 -13.81
C VAL A 81 -0.93 6.31 -13.91
N ALA A 82 -1.15 7.36 -13.12
CA ALA A 82 -2.35 8.20 -13.22
C ALA A 82 -2.56 8.75 -14.64
N ARG A 83 -1.46 9.00 -15.37
CA ARG A 83 -1.49 9.53 -16.75
C ARG A 83 -1.35 8.46 -17.83
N ALA A 84 -1.23 7.19 -17.47
CA ALA A 84 -1.10 6.10 -18.43
C ALA A 84 -2.46 5.77 -19.10
N PRO A 85 -2.46 5.14 -20.29
CA PRO A 85 -3.70 4.64 -20.89
C PRO A 85 -4.44 3.68 -19.98
N ALA A 86 -5.76 3.85 -19.90
CA ALA A 86 -6.65 3.01 -19.09
C ALA A 86 -6.98 1.68 -19.78
N ASP A 87 -5.96 0.97 -20.26
CA ASP A 87 -6.08 -0.28 -21.01
C ASP A 87 -5.67 -1.55 -20.21
N GLY A 88 -5.28 -1.36 -18.95
CA GLY A 88 -4.86 -2.45 -18.06
C GLY A 88 -3.41 -2.94 -18.26
N TYR A 89 -2.63 -2.34 -19.15
CA TYR A 89 -1.24 -2.76 -19.42
C TYR A 89 -0.18 -1.99 -18.63
N THR A 90 -0.57 -0.93 -17.92
CA THR A 90 0.29 -0.23 -16.99
C THR A 90 -0.39 -0.18 -15.63
N LEU A 91 0.20 -0.84 -14.64
CA LEU A 91 -0.33 -0.99 -13.29
C LEU A 91 0.63 -0.34 -12.30
N LEU A 92 0.13 -0.01 -11.11
CA LEU A 92 0.94 0.47 -9.99
C LEU A 92 0.83 -0.47 -8.81
N LEU A 93 1.96 -0.77 -8.19
CA LEU A 93 1.96 -1.22 -6.81
C LEU A 93 1.87 0.02 -5.91
N GLY A 94 0.65 0.40 -5.55
CA GLY A 94 0.34 1.52 -4.66
C GLY A 94 0.64 1.21 -3.20
N SER A 95 0.76 2.26 -2.38
CA SER A 95 1.05 2.15 -0.94
C SER A 95 0.45 3.30 -0.14
N ALA A 96 0.46 3.21 1.20
CA ALA A 96 -0.04 4.22 2.11
C ALA A 96 0.55 5.62 1.86
N GLY A 97 1.84 5.71 1.51
CA GLY A 97 2.52 6.97 1.26
C GLY A 97 1.84 7.82 0.19
N PRO A 98 1.88 7.39 -1.09
CA PRO A 98 1.31 8.17 -2.20
C PRO A 98 -0.22 8.24 -2.18
N PHE A 99 -0.94 7.30 -1.56
CA PHE A 99 -2.40 7.30 -1.58
C PHE A 99 -3.06 8.03 -0.40
N GLY A 100 -2.41 8.04 0.75
CA GLY A 100 -2.97 8.63 1.96
C GLY A 100 -2.14 9.79 2.52
N ILE A 101 -0.86 9.54 2.77
CA ILE A 101 -0.01 10.44 3.52
C ILE A 101 0.40 11.67 2.70
N LEU A 102 0.94 11.45 1.50
CA LEU A 102 1.47 12.53 0.67
C LEU A 102 0.38 13.54 0.25
N PRO A 103 -0.82 13.13 -0.21
CA PRO A 103 -1.90 14.08 -0.49
C PRO A 103 -2.36 14.87 0.74
N ALA A 104 -2.27 14.28 1.93
CA ALA A 104 -2.61 14.97 3.17
C ALA A 104 -1.56 16.02 3.57
N LEU A 105 -0.28 15.70 3.43
CA LEU A 105 0.84 16.59 3.75
C LEU A 105 1.02 17.69 2.71
N ASN A 106 0.98 17.35 1.42
CA ASN A 106 1.26 18.27 0.32
C ASN A 106 0.02 18.48 -0.57
N PRO A 107 -0.64 19.65 -0.50
CA PRO A 107 -1.80 19.96 -1.32
C PRO A 107 -1.47 20.10 -2.83
N LYS A 108 -0.19 20.17 -3.21
CA LYS A 108 0.26 20.24 -4.61
C LYS A 108 0.61 18.87 -5.20
N THR A 109 0.16 17.78 -4.58
CA THR A 109 0.34 16.43 -5.12
C THR A 109 -0.22 16.36 -6.55
N PRO A 110 0.55 15.87 -7.56
CA PRO A 110 0.20 16.01 -8.97
C PRO A 110 -0.83 15.00 -9.49
N TYR A 111 -1.52 14.30 -8.60
CA TYR A 111 -2.57 13.31 -8.89
C TYR A 111 -3.63 13.31 -7.78
N ASP A 112 -4.82 12.83 -8.08
CA ASP A 112 -5.89 12.57 -7.10
C ASP A 112 -5.96 11.06 -6.80
N ALA A 113 -5.51 10.68 -5.61
CA ALA A 113 -5.47 9.27 -5.20
C ALA A 113 -6.84 8.56 -5.19
N LEU A 114 -7.94 9.32 -5.16
CA LEU A 114 -9.31 8.78 -5.11
C LEU A 114 -10.01 8.76 -6.47
N LYS A 115 -9.50 9.52 -7.47
CA LYS A 115 -10.16 9.66 -8.78
C LYS A 115 -9.34 9.12 -9.94
N ASP A 116 -8.01 9.16 -9.85
CA ASP A 116 -7.13 8.83 -10.98
C ASP A 116 -6.80 7.34 -11.08
N PHE A 117 -7.36 6.50 -10.18
CA PHE A 117 -7.05 5.07 -10.12
C PHE A 117 -8.29 4.21 -9.92
N ASP A 118 -8.29 3.06 -10.59
CA ASP A 118 -9.21 1.95 -10.33
C ASP A 118 -8.50 0.90 -9.47
N PRO A 119 -8.97 0.66 -8.23
CA PRO A 119 -8.44 -0.37 -7.34
C PRO A 119 -8.63 -1.77 -7.91
N ILE A 120 -7.60 -2.62 -7.77
CA ILE A 120 -7.65 -4.03 -8.17
C ILE A 120 -7.75 -4.92 -6.93
N THR A 121 -6.78 -4.85 -6.02
CA THR A 121 -6.79 -5.60 -4.75
C THR A 121 -5.79 -5.01 -3.76
N LEU A 122 -6.13 -5.02 -2.48
CA LEU A 122 -5.18 -4.85 -1.38
C LEU A 122 -4.41 -6.17 -1.23
N VAL A 123 -3.11 -6.12 -1.46
CA VAL A 123 -2.24 -7.31 -1.47
C VAL A 123 -1.86 -7.70 -0.05
N VAL A 124 -1.26 -6.75 0.68
CA VAL A 124 -0.78 -6.97 2.05
C VAL A 124 -0.98 -5.73 2.92
N ILE A 125 -1.18 -5.96 4.20
CA ILE A 125 -1.01 -4.98 5.27
C ILE A 125 0.32 -5.27 5.94
N MET A 126 1.09 -4.21 6.22
CA MET A 126 2.41 -4.26 6.85
C MET A 126 2.30 -3.58 8.23
N PRO A 127 1.92 -4.32 9.27
CA PRO A 127 1.89 -3.76 10.63
C PRO A 127 3.30 -3.39 11.08
N PHE A 128 3.40 -2.36 11.92
CA PHE A 128 4.63 -2.07 12.64
C PHE A 128 4.53 -2.64 14.06
N VAL A 129 5.68 -2.93 14.67
CA VAL A 129 5.75 -3.22 16.08
C VAL A 129 6.29 -1.99 16.82
N MET A 130 5.60 -1.60 17.88
CA MET A 130 6.08 -0.57 18.80
C MET A 130 6.97 -1.24 19.82
N THR A 131 8.20 -0.76 19.92
CA THR A 131 9.20 -1.25 20.87
C THR A 131 9.68 -0.13 21.76
N VAL A 132 10.13 -0.49 22.98
CA VAL A 132 10.76 0.43 23.91
C VAL A 132 12.09 -0.13 24.40
N HIS A 133 12.97 0.76 24.91
CA HIS A 133 14.20 0.32 25.55
C HIS A 133 13.87 -0.50 26.83
N PRO A 134 14.54 -1.63 27.09
CA PRO A 134 14.19 -2.52 28.21
C PRO A 134 14.31 -1.91 29.60
N SER A 135 15.16 -0.89 29.78
CA SER A 135 15.28 -0.18 31.07
C SER A 135 14.07 0.72 31.40
N LEU A 136 13.23 1.04 30.40
CA LEU A 136 12.03 1.81 30.67
C LEU A 136 11.05 0.98 31.53
N PRO A 137 10.43 1.55 32.57
CA PRO A 137 9.43 0.85 33.39
C PRO A 137 8.07 0.75 32.65
N VAL A 138 8.10 0.26 31.41
CA VAL A 138 6.98 0.15 30.47
C VAL A 138 6.89 -1.30 29.97
N ARG A 139 5.78 -1.96 30.21
CA ARG A 139 5.53 -3.35 29.76
C ARG A 139 4.45 -3.44 28.69
N ASN A 140 3.64 -2.40 28.54
CA ASN A 140 2.51 -2.33 27.62
C ASN A 140 2.22 -0.86 27.26
N VAL A 141 1.26 -0.62 26.37
CA VAL A 141 0.89 0.73 25.91
C VAL A 141 0.31 1.59 27.03
N LYS A 142 -0.41 1.01 28.01
CA LYS A 142 -0.96 1.77 29.15
C LYS A 142 0.15 2.35 30.01
N ASP A 143 1.18 1.54 30.28
CA ASP A 143 2.36 1.98 31.05
C ASP A 143 3.09 3.12 30.30
N LEU A 144 3.23 2.99 28.96
CA LEU A 144 3.84 4.02 28.13
C LEU A 144 3.06 5.34 28.22
N ILE A 145 1.74 5.28 28.08
CA ILE A 145 0.86 6.45 28.16
C ILE A 145 0.96 7.09 29.55
N ALA A 146 0.94 6.30 30.60
CA ALA A 146 1.06 6.79 31.98
C ALA A 146 2.41 7.49 32.22
N LEU A 147 3.50 6.86 31.77
CA LEU A 147 4.84 7.44 31.89
C LEU A 147 4.98 8.75 31.07
N ALA A 148 4.49 8.78 29.83
CA ALA A 148 4.55 9.96 29.00
C ALA A 148 3.72 11.13 29.57
N LYS A 149 2.57 10.84 30.20
CA LYS A 149 1.78 11.87 30.91
C LYS A 149 2.45 12.37 32.16
N ALA A 150 3.17 11.52 32.89
CA ALA A 150 3.94 11.91 34.08
C ALA A 150 5.22 12.69 33.75
N LYS A 151 5.74 12.52 32.52
CA LYS A 151 6.99 13.13 32.04
C LYS A 151 6.82 13.73 30.64
N PRO A 152 6.00 14.78 30.49
CA PRO A 152 5.73 15.37 29.17
C PRO A 152 7.01 15.90 28.51
N GLY A 153 7.19 15.63 27.22
CA GLY A 153 8.35 16.05 26.43
C GLY A 153 9.68 15.34 26.73
N GLN A 154 9.73 14.43 27.73
CA GLN A 154 10.99 13.77 28.13
C GLN A 154 11.26 12.44 27.41
N LEU A 155 10.25 11.85 26.76
CA LEU A 155 10.42 10.62 26.01
C LEU A 155 10.58 10.95 24.53
N ASN A 156 11.58 10.31 23.90
CA ASN A 156 11.87 10.47 22.48
C ASN A 156 11.46 9.23 21.70
N PHE A 157 10.88 9.42 20.53
CA PHE A 157 10.62 8.32 19.59
C PHE A 157 11.34 8.52 18.26
N GLY A 158 11.90 7.44 17.73
CA GLY A 158 12.56 7.41 16.43
C GLY A 158 11.63 7.06 15.28
N SER A 159 11.94 7.57 14.08
CA SER A 159 11.31 7.14 12.83
C SER A 159 12.28 7.25 11.64
N PRO A 160 11.95 6.64 10.46
CA PRO A 160 12.76 6.80 9.26
C PRO A 160 12.75 8.21 8.63
N GLY A 161 12.13 9.18 9.28
CA GLY A 161 12.07 10.57 8.83
C GLY A 161 10.67 11.18 8.96
N HIS A 162 10.60 12.50 8.78
CA HIS A 162 9.35 13.24 8.80
C HIS A 162 8.38 12.73 7.72
N GLY A 163 7.09 12.62 8.04
CA GLY A 163 6.04 12.19 7.11
C GLY A 163 6.06 10.70 6.77
N SER A 164 7.01 9.91 7.31
CA SER A 164 6.96 8.46 7.16
C SER A 164 5.76 7.85 7.89
N THR A 165 5.27 6.69 7.44
CA THR A 165 4.16 5.99 8.11
C THR A 165 4.48 5.71 9.58
N ASN A 166 5.73 5.37 9.90
CA ASN A 166 6.21 5.15 11.27
C ASN A 166 6.18 6.43 12.12
N HIS A 167 6.55 7.59 11.55
CA HIS A 167 6.41 8.89 12.22
C HIS A 167 4.95 9.16 12.54
N LEU A 168 4.07 9.09 11.53
CA LEU A 168 2.65 9.38 11.67
C LEU A 168 1.92 8.39 12.57
N ALA A 169 2.40 7.13 12.68
CA ALA A 169 1.87 6.17 13.64
C ALA A 169 2.04 6.67 15.08
N ASN A 170 3.22 7.19 15.43
CA ASN A 170 3.45 7.75 16.76
C ASN A 170 2.71 9.09 16.95
N GLU A 171 2.62 9.93 15.93
CA GLU A 171 1.81 11.16 15.99
C GLU A 171 0.33 10.86 16.22
N MET A 172 -0.21 9.78 15.61
CA MET A 172 -1.58 9.33 15.89
C MET A 172 -1.75 8.92 17.37
N LEU A 173 -0.79 8.21 17.93
CA LEU A 173 -0.82 7.86 19.35
C LEU A 173 -0.83 9.13 20.22
N LYS A 174 0.01 10.14 19.91
CA LYS A 174 0.02 11.43 20.62
C LYS A 174 -1.34 12.10 20.57
N VAL A 175 -1.94 12.22 19.39
CA VAL A 175 -3.26 12.87 19.19
C VAL A 175 -4.35 12.13 19.97
N MET A 176 -4.41 10.79 19.86
CA MET A 176 -5.48 10.00 20.47
C MET A 176 -5.37 9.93 22.00
N THR A 177 -4.16 9.97 22.54
CA THR A 177 -3.92 9.78 23.99
C THR A 177 -3.52 11.07 24.73
N LYS A 178 -3.29 12.16 23.98
CA LYS A 178 -2.85 13.47 24.47
C LYS A 178 -1.54 13.37 25.29
N ILE A 179 -0.61 12.52 24.85
CA ILE A 179 0.74 12.44 25.41
C ILE A 179 1.68 13.37 24.65
N ASP A 180 2.71 13.83 25.33
CA ASP A 180 3.79 14.63 24.74
C ASP A 180 5.07 13.78 24.71
N ILE A 181 5.45 13.33 23.52
CA ILE A 181 6.71 12.63 23.21
C ILE A 181 7.36 13.28 21.99
N THR A 182 8.69 13.39 21.99
CA THR A 182 9.45 14.16 21.00
C THR A 182 9.91 13.28 19.85
N HIS A 183 9.69 13.71 18.61
CA HIS A 183 10.15 13.01 17.41
C HIS A 183 11.64 13.28 17.12
N VAL A 184 12.40 12.20 16.88
CA VAL A 184 13.79 12.23 16.42
C VAL A 184 13.86 11.53 15.05
N PRO A 185 14.10 12.26 13.94
CA PRO A 185 14.16 11.68 12.60
C PRO A 185 15.52 11.01 12.34
N TYR A 186 15.49 9.84 11.72
CA TYR A 186 16.66 9.06 11.27
C TYR A 186 16.61 8.79 9.77
N LYS A 187 17.71 8.28 9.20
CA LYS A 187 17.77 7.82 7.80
C LYS A 187 17.32 6.37 7.61
N GLY A 188 16.41 5.88 8.48
CA GLY A 188 15.87 4.52 8.43
C GLY A 188 15.64 3.92 9.81
N VAL A 189 14.82 2.83 9.87
CA VAL A 189 14.48 2.11 11.12
C VAL A 189 15.73 1.55 11.79
N SER A 190 16.68 1.01 11.03
CA SER A 190 17.90 0.40 11.58
C SER A 190 18.78 1.40 12.33
N ALA A 191 18.89 2.65 11.83
CA ALA A 191 19.64 3.70 12.51
C ALA A 191 18.96 4.09 13.83
N ALA A 192 17.63 4.29 13.82
CA ALA A 192 16.86 4.55 15.03
C ALA A 192 16.94 3.39 16.04
N MET A 193 16.92 2.15 15.56
CA MET A 193 17.03 0.94 16.39
C MET A 193 18.36 0.91 17.17
N THR A 194 19.46 1.28 16.53
CA THR A 194 20.78 1.36 17.20
C THR A 194 20.72 2.30 18.41
N ASP A 195 20.11 3.47 18.23
CA ASP A 195 20.01 4.47 19.30
C ASP A 195 19.00 4.09 20.39
N VAL A 196 17.90 3.35 20.07
CA VAL A 196 17.04 2.78 21.11
C VAL A 196 17.80 1.74 21.92
N ILE A 197 18.53 0.85 21.28
CA ILE A 197 19.33 -0.18 21.97
C ILE A 197 20.41 0.45 22.85
N ALA A 198 20.98 1.57 22.42
CA ALA A 198 21.96 2.35 23.20
C ALA A 198 21.32 3.23 24.28
N GLY A 199 19.98 3.29 24.39
CA GLY A 199 19.25 4.10 25.36
C GLY A 199 19.20 5.60 25.06
N GLN A 200 19.66 6.04 23.87
CA GLN A 200 19.65 7.45 23.47
C GLN A 200 18.23 7.96 23.19
N ILE A 201 17.37 7.13 22.63
CA ILE A 201 15.94 7.34 22.50
C ILE A 201 15.18 6.16 23.12
N GLN A 202 13.90 6.36 23.46
CA GLN A 202 13.16 5.40 24.28
C GLN A 202 12.19 4.54 23.51
N ILE A 203 11.66 5.03 22.38
CA ILE A 203 10.53 4.42 21.67
C ILE A 203 10.89 4.30 20.18
N LEU A 204 10.51 3.18 19.56
CA LEU A 204 10.62 2.99 18.12
C LEU A 204 9.45 2.15 17.61
N SER A 205 8.75 2.65 16.61
CA SER A 205 7.82 1.86 15.81
C SER A 205 8.46 1.52 14.47
N GLY A 206 8.49 0.26 14.09
CA GLY A 206 9.14 -0.17 12.84
C GLY A 206 8.66 -1.55 12.39
N ASP A 207 9.21 -2.01 11.26
CA ASP A 207 8.83 -3.28 10.64
C ASP A 207 9.08 -4.45 11.59
N LEU A 208 8.14 -5.40 11.62
CA LEU A 208 8.23 -6.58 12.48
C LEU A 208 9.52 -7.36 12.19
N THR A 209 9.87 -7.53 10.93
CA THR A 209 11.07 -8.26 10.51
C THR A 209 12.37 -7.64 11.00
N THR A 210 12.39 -6.31 11.18
CA THR A 210 13.56 -5.59 11.68
C THR A 210 13.62 -5.58 13.21
N LEU A 211 12.49 -5.41 13.90
CA LEU A 211 12.47 -5.17 15.35
C LEU A 211 12.18 -6.40 16.20
N LEU A 212 11.53 -7.45 15.66
CA LEU A 212 11.25 -8.67 16.44
C LEU A 212 12.52 -9.45 16.82
N PRO A 213 13.53 -9.64 15.95
CA PRO A 213 14.74 -10.36 16.33
C PRO A 213 15.45 -9.74 17.56
N PRO A 214 15.74 -8.42 17.60
CA PRO A 214 16.33 -7.80 18.79
C PRO A 214 15.37 -7.77 19.99
N ALA A 215 14.04 -7.74 19.77
CA ALA A 215 13.08 -7.84 20.87
C ALA A 215 13.09 -9.24 21.51
N LYS A 216 13.11 -10.30 20.69
CA LYS A 216 13.26 -11.69 21.17
C LYS A 216 14.59 -11.93 21.89
N ALA A 217 15.64 -11.22 21.49
CA ALA A 217 16.96 -11.24 22.15
C ALA A 217 17.02 -10.37 23.43
N GLY A 218 15.91 -9.74 23.85
CA GLY A 218 15.85 -8.89 25.05
C GLY A 218 16.52 -7.53 24.93
N ARG A 219 17.01 -7.16 23.73
CA ARG A 219 17.64 -5.86 23.48
C ARG A 219 16.62 -4.73 23.30
N LEU A 220 15.39 -5.08 22.94
CA LEU A 220 14.22 -4.22 22.89
C LEU A 220 13.08 -4.92 23.63
N ARG A 221 12.04 -4.17 23.96
CA ARG A 221 10.78 -4.74 24.45
C ARG A 221 9.65 -4.37 23.47
N ALA A 222 9.08 -5.36 22.79
CA ALA A 222 7.88 -5.19 21.99
C ALA A 222 6.67 -5.05 22.93
N ILE A 223 5.85 -4.00 22.73
CA ILE A 223 4.71 -3.72 23.60
C ILE A 223 3.36 -3.76 22.88
N ALA A 224 3.33 -3.52 21.57
CA ALA A 224 2.11 -3.63 20.77
C ALA A 224 2.45 -3.65 19.25
N VAL A 225 1.51 -4.14 18.44
CA VAL A 225 1.49 -3.86 16.99
C VAL A 225 0.55 -2.69 16.68
N THR A 226 0.85 -1.97 15.62
CA THR A 226 0.14 -0.73 15.24
C THR A 226 -1.13 -0.97 14.42
N SER A 227 -1.31 -2.17 13.90
CA SER A 227 -2.50 -2.57 13.12
C SER A 227 -3.74 -2.72 13.99
N GLY A 228 -4.92 -2.59 13.39
CA GLY A 228 -6.21 -2.80 14.05
C GLY A 228 -6.49 -4.24 14.45
N LYS A 229 -5.73 -5.20 13.88
CA LYS A 229 -5.73 -6.63 14.24
C LYS A 229 -4.32 -7.07 14.56
N ARG A 230 -4.17 -8.12 15.37
CA ARG A 230 -2.85 -8.73 15.63
C ARG A 230 -2.23 -9.26 14.35
N SER A 231 -0.92 -9.15 14.25
CA SER A 231 -0.18 -9.74 13.13
C SER A 231 -0.14 -11.26 13.23
N SER A 232 -0.30 -11.95 12.10
CA SER A 232 -0.15 -13.41 12.02
C SER A 232 1.27 -13.89 12.35
N ILE A 233 2.26 -12.98 12.24
CA ILE A 233 3.68 -13.25 12.47
C ILE A 233 4.05 -13.16 13.96
N ALA A 234 3.30 -12.39 14.73
CA ALA A 234 3.49 -12.16 16.17
C ALA A 234 2.14 -12.10 16.89
N PRO A 235 1.35 -13.19 16.88
CA PRO A 235 -0.01 -13.20 17.42
C PRO A 235 -0.04 -13.01 18.94
N GLU A 236 1.08 -13.22 19.63
CA GLU A 236 1.25 -12.98 21.06
C GLU A 236 1.31 -11.48 21.41
N ILE A 237 1.67 -10.60 20.46
CA ILE A 237 1.77 -9.17 20.69
C ILE A 237 0.41 -8.52 20.47
N PRO A 238 -0.17 -7.84 21.49
CA PRO A 238 -1.46 -7.19 21.36
C PRO A 238 -1.39 -5.98 20.43
N THR A 239 -2.54 -5.52 19.94
CA THR A 239 -2.62 -4.26 19.21
C THR A 239 -2.62 -3.06 20.18
N ILE A 240 -2.30 -1.87 19.68
CA ILE A 240 -2.46 -0.62 20.44
C ILE A 240 -3.94 -0.41 20.80
N ALA A 241 -4.87 -0.78 19.90
CA ALA A 241 -6.31 -0.71 20.16
C ALA A 241 -6.75 -1.62 21.32
N GLU A 242 -6.33 -2.90 21.32
CA GLU A 242 -6.57 -3.84 22.41
C GLU A 242 -5.96 -3.37 23.74
N SER A 243 -4.88 -2.61 23.67
CA SER A 243 -4.19 -2.04 24.82
C SER A 243 -4.87 -0.79 25.41
N GLY A 244 -6.07 -0.41 24.93
CA GLY A 244 -6.91 0.65 25.50
C GLY A 244 -6.97 1.94 24.68
N VAL A 245 -6.40 1.99 23.46
CA VAL A 245 -6.53 3.13 22.52
C VAL A 245 -7.52 2.75 21.43
N ALA A 246 -8.79 2.70 21.77
CA ALA A 246 -9.85 2.25 20.86
C ALA A 246 -9.83 3.02 19.52
N GLY A 247 -9.94 2.29 18.41
CA GLY A 247 -9.92 2.86 17.07
C GLY A 247 -8.52 3.22 16.53
N TYR A 248 -7.45 2.92 17.27
CA TYR A 248 -6.10 3.05 16.74
C TYR A 248 -5.83 1.96 15.70
N ASP A 249 -5.46 2.37 14.49
CA ASP A 249 -5.04 1.49 13.40
C ASP A 249 -4.15 2.27 12.45
N THR A 250 -2.85 1.96 12.47
CA THR A 250 -1.87 2.48 11.50
C THR A 250 -1.00 1.35 11.00
N SER A 251 -0.94 1.20 9.69
CA SER A 251 -0.12 0.18 9.05
C SER A 251 0.39 0.71 7.71
N GLY A 252 1.55 0.24 7.28
CA GLY A 252 1.88 0.25 5.88
C GLY A 252 0.94 -0.71 5.12
N TRP A 253 0.80 -0.50 3.84
CA TRP A 253 0.09 -1.44 2.96
C TRP A 253 0.62 -1.34 1.54
N PHE A 254 0.44 -2.42 0.78
CA PHE A 254 0.64 -2.45 -0.65
C PHE A 254 -0.58 -3.05 -1.34
N GLY A 255 -0.99 -2.44 -2.45
CA GLY A 255 -2.12 -2.88 -3.24
C GLY A 255 -1.93 -2.55 -4.72
N MET A 256 -2.58 -3.33 -5.57
CA MET A 256 -2.52 -3.14 -7.01
C MET A 256 -3.63 -2.22 -7.47
N VAL A 257 -3.28 -1.23 -8.29
CA VAL A 257 -4.24 -0.33 -8.94
C VAL A 257 -3.90 -0.16 -10.42
N ALA A 258 -4.91 0.23 -11.21
CA ALA A 258 -4.80 0.62 -12.61
C ALA A 258 -5.18 2.10 -12.78
N PRO A 259 -4.90 2.74 -13.94
CA PRO A 259 -5.45 4.05 -14.27
C PRO A 259 -6.99 4.05 -14.24
N ALA A 260 -7.58 5.16 -13.80
CA ALA A 260 -9.04 5.32 -13.78
C ALA A 260 -9.65 5.17 -15.20
N GLY A 261 -10.79 4.49 -15.28
CA GLY A 261 -11.46 4.18 -16.55
C GLY A 261 -10.98 2.88 -17.19
N THR A 262 -10.15 2.09 -16.52
CA THR A 262 -9.77 0.75 -17.00
C THR A 262 -11.01 -0.14 -17.08
N PRO A 263 -11.24 -0.87 -18.21
CA PRO A 263 -12.44 -1.67 -18.38
C PRO A 263 -12.66 -2.64 -17.20
N ARG A 264 -13.88 -2.68 -16.70
CA ARG A 264 -14.24 -3.48 -15.51
C ARG A 264 -13.84 -4.96 -15.65
N ALA A 265 -14.05 -5.54 -16.84
CA ALA A 265 -13.65 -6.93 -17.11
C ALA A 265 -12.14 -7.15 -16.96
N VAL A 266 -11.31 -6.14 -17.25
CA VAL A 266 -9.85 -6.18 -17.08
C VAL A 266 -9.51 -6.13 -15.58
N ILE A 267 -10.15 -5.23 -14.82
CA ILE A 267 -9.97 -5.13 -13.36
C ILE A 267 -10.35 -6.45 -12.67
N GLU A 268 -11.51 -7.02 -12.99
CA GLU A 268 -11.99 -8.28 -12.41
C GLU A 268 -11.06 -9.45 -12.75
N ARG A 269 -10.55 -9.51 -13.99
CA ARG A 269 -9.60 -10.55 -14.40
C ARG A 269 -8.26 -10.41 -13.67
N LEU A 270 -7.73 -9.19 -13.57
CA LEU A 270 -6.50 -8.91 -12.81
C LEU A 270 -6.68 -9.26 -11.33
N ASN A 271 -7.79 -8.85 -10.72
CA ASN A 271 -8.10 -9.20 -9.32
C ASN A 271 -8.09 -10.71 -9.13
N THR A 272 -8.83 -11.46 -9.95
CA THR A 272 -8.94 -12.92 -9.85
C THR A 272 -7.57 -13.59 -9.88
N GLU A 273 -6.72 -13.24 -10.86
CA GLU A 273 -5.43 -13.89 -11.04
C GLU A 273 -4.40 -13.46 -9.97
N ILE A 274 -4.42 -12.18 -9.55
CA ILE A 274 -3.56 -11.72 -8.45
C ILE A 274 -3.95 -12.41 -7.15
N VAL A 275 -5.24 -12.40 -6.78
CA VAL A 275 -5.74 -13.02 -5.55
C VAL A 275 -5.38 -14.50 -5.54
N LYS A 276 -5.64 -15.23 -6.62
CA LYS A 276 -5.26 -16.64 -6.75
C LYS A 276 -3.76 -16.85 -6.53
N GLY A 277 -2.91 -15.99 -7.13
CA GLY A 277 -1.46 -16.12 -7.05
C GLY A 277 -0.90 -15.84 -5.65
N ILE A 278 -1.40 -14.79 -4.97
CA ILE A 278 -0.88 -14.39 -3.65
C ILE A 278 -1.46 -15.17 -2.47
N THR A 279 -2.57 -15.91 -2.67
CA THR A 279 -3.20 -16.69 -1.59
C THR A 279 -2.69 -18.14 -1.49
N THR A 280 -1.80 -18.58 -2.39
CA THR A 280 -1.12 -19.88 -2.25
C THR A 280 -0.28 -19.91 -0.98
N GLN A 281 -0.11 -21.10 -0.37
CA GLN A 281 0.71 -21.22 0.85
C GLN A 281 2.12 -20.68 0.63
N GLU A 282 2.77 -21.04 -0.47
CA GLU A 282 4.09 -20.52 -0.84
C GLU A 282 4.15 -18.99 -0.85
N SER A 283 3.16 -18.34 -1.50
CA SER A 283 3.12 -16.87 -1.58
C SER A 283 2.87 -16.24 -0.23
N ARG A 284 1.98 -16.81 0.59
CA ARG A 284 1.73 -16.35 1.98
C ARG A 284 3.01 -16.42 2.81
N ASP A 285 3.71 -17.56 2.78
CA ASP A 285 4.95 -17.73 3.53
C ASP A 285 6.00 -16.70 3.12
N ARG A 286 6.14 -16.45 1.82
CA ARG A 286 7.05 -15.45 1.27
C ARG A 286 6.67 -14.03 1.68
N LEU A 287 5.39 -13.66 1.68
CA LEU A 287 4.92 -12.34 2.11
C LEU A 287 5.06 -12.17 3.63
N ASN A 288 4.82 -13.22 4.41
CA ASN A 288 5.03 -13.23 5.85
C ASN A 288 6.51 -13.00 6.22
N THR A 289 7.47 -13.49 5.42
CA THR A 289 8.90 -13.20 5.67
C THR A 289 9.25 -11.71 5.57
N LEU A 290 8.40 -10.91 4.91
CA LEU A 290 8.51 -9.45 4.84
C LEU A 290 7.76 -8.73 5.97
N GLY A 291 7.06 -9.45 6.84
CA GLY A 291 6.22 -8.84 7.86
C GLY A 291 4.82 -8.48 7.38
N GLY A 292 4.37 -8.98 6.23
CA GLY A 292 3.10 -8.63 5.63
C GLY A 292 2.01 -9.67 5.86
N ASP A 293 0.84 -9.22 6.32
CA ASP A 293 -0.38 -10.03 6.40
C ASP A 293 -1.15 -9.93 5.08
N VAL A 294 -1.33 -11.07 4.39
CA VAL A 294 -2.02 -11.13 3.08
C VAL A 294 -3.51 -10.85 3.26
N VAL A 295 -4.04 -9.90 2.48
CA VAL A 295 -5.47 -9.52 2.50
C VAL A 295 -6.22 -10.12 1.33
N ALA A 296 -5.81 -9.83 0.08
CA ALA A 296 -6.37 -10.41 -1.14
C ALA A 296 -7.90 -10.18 -1.28
N ASN A 297 -8.33 -8.92 -1.21
CA ASN A 297 -9.73 -8.54 -1.25
C ASN A 297 -10.24 -8.18 -2.66
N THR A 298 -11.54 -7.89 -2.76
CA THR A 298 -12.18 -7.43 -3.99
C THR A 298 -11.83 -5.98 -4.33
N PRO A 299 -11.98 -5.55 -5.60
CA PRO A 299 -11.80 -4.14 -6.01
C PRO A 299 -12.66 -3.16 -5.20
N ALA A 300 -13.90 -3.53 -4.91
CA ALA A 300 -14.81 -2.68 -4.14
C ALA A 300 -14.36 -2.50 -2.69
N GLU A 301 -13.94 -3.57 -2.03
CA GLU A 301 -13.40 -3.52 -0.67
C GLU A 301 -12.11 -2.71 -0.62
N PHE A 302 -11.23 -2.86 -1.62
CA PHE A 302 -10.01 -2.07 -1.68
C PHE A 302 -10.28 -0.59 -1.94
N ALA A 303 -11.29 -0.25 -2.77
CA ALA A 303 -11.73 1.13 -2.94
C ALA A 303 -12.21 1.77 -1.63
N LEU A 304 -12.98 1.04 -0.83
CA LEU A 304 -13.42 1.49 0.50
C LEU A 304 -12.24 1.68 1.45
N PHE A 305 -11.28 0.74 1.43
CA PHE A 305 -10.07 0.83 2.23
C PHE A 305 -9.24 2.09 1.88
N ILE A 306 -8.98 2.36 0.59
CA ILE A 306 -8.24 3.56 0.14
C ILE A 306 -8.92 4.83 0.64
N ARG A 307 -10.26 4.95 0.50
CA ARG A 307 -11.01 6.12 0.98
C ARG A 307 -10.89 6.31 2.48
N ALA A 308 -11.03 5.23 3.25
CA ALA A 308 -10.91 5.27 4.70
C ALA A 308 -9.49 5.65 5.14
N ASP A 309 -8.49 5.05 4.51
CA ASP A 309 -7.07 5.34 4.81
C ASP A 309 -6.71 6.80 4.45
N HIS A 310 -7.14 7.28 3.29
CA HIS A 310 -6.96 8.68 2.87
C HIS A 310 -7.59 9.66 3.88
N ALA A 311 -8.85 9.43 4.28
CA ALA A 311 -9.55 10.26 5.26
C ALA A 311 -8.88 10.24 6.64
N LYS A 312 -8.38 9.08 7.07
CA LYS A 312 -7.63 8.91 8.31
C LYS A 312 -6.38 9.78 8.34
N TRP A 313 -5.57 9.73 7.29
CA TRP A 313 -4.34 10.52 7.19
C TRP A 313 -4.62 12.01 7.08
N ALA A 314 -5.64 12.42 6.30
CA ALA A 314 -6.06 13.82 6.20
C ALA A 314 -6.47 14.38 7.57
N LYS A 315 -7.25 13.63 8.36
CA LYS A 315 -7.64 14.01 9.72
C LYS A 315 -6.45 14.12 10.65
N LEU A 316 -5.51 13.18 10.59
CA LEU A 316 -4.32 13.18 11.44
C LEU A 316 -3.42 14.39 11.12
N VAL A 317 -3.13 14.62 9.84
CA VAL A 317 -2.28 15.74 9.41
C VAL A 317 -2.90 17.09 9.80
N ALA A 318 -4.22 17.23 9.68
CA ALA A 318 -4.92 18.42 10.15
C ALA A 318 -4.80 18.62 11.66
N ALA A 319 -4.88 17.54 12.45
CA ALA A 319 -4.79 17.60 13.91
C ALA A 319 -3.36 17.89 14.43
N THR A 320 -2.33 17.49 13.67
CA THR A 320 -0.92 17.66 14.07
C THR A 320 -0.29 18.93 13.52
N GLY A 321 -0.93 19.62 12.57
CA GLY A 321 -0.37 20.80 11.91
C GLY A 321 0.82 20.49 11.00
N LEU A 322 1.03 19.23 10.63
CA LEU A 322 2.16 18.78 9.79
C LEU A 322 2.00 19.11 8.31
N ARG A 323 0.87 19.68 7.90
CA ARG A 323 0.60 20.04 6.51
C ARG A 323 1.62 21.08 6.03
N GLU A 324 2.23 20.83 4.87
CA GLU A 324 3.09 21.80 4.21
C GLU A 324 2.30 23.08 3.90
N LYS A 325 2.92 24.24 4.11
CA LYS A 325 2.30 25.51 3.71
C LYS A 325 2.25 25.57 2.17
N PRO A 326 1.17 26.09 1.60
CA PRO A 326 0.98 26.17 0.14
C PRO A 326 2.03 27.03 -0.57
#